data_7a714725de32113c2d3bde72b8bd0c60
#
_entry.id   7a714725de32113c2d3bde72b8bd0c60
#
_cell.length_a   1.000
_cell.length_b   1.000
_cell.length_c   1.000
_cell.angle_alpha   90.00
_cell.angle_beta   90.00
_cell.angle_gamma   90.00
#
_symmetry.space_group_name_H-M   'P 1'
#
loop_
_entity.id
_entity.type
_entity.pdbx_description
1 polymer ?
#
loop_
_entity_poly.entity_id
_entity_poly.type
_entity_poly.pdbx_seq_one_letter_code
_entity_poly.pdbx_strand_id
1 'polypeptide(L)'
;MSSELVCVFWVVTLSHTIIRMRGADLIREARLRAGLTQDELARRSGTPRSMIGRWEQGAVQPGFDNMLAVIEACGFDLPLQLVPRDTALNERLDKNRLLSPERRAQRYLAKLDREAARG
;
A
#
# COMPACT_ATOMS: atom_id res chain seq x y z
N MET A 1 8.32 18.62 -17.23
CA MET A 1 7.12 18.25 -16.82
C MET A 1 7.08 17.34 -15.62
N SER A 2 6.74 17.79 -14.72
CA SER A 2 6.07 17.52 -13.51
C SER A 2 6.33 16.14 -12.92
N SER A 3 7.57 15.95 -12.44
CA SER A 3 7.85 14.98 -11.38
C SER A 3 6.87 15.13 -10.19
N GLU A 4 6.32 16.33 -10.00
CA GLU A 4 5.30 16.63 -8.99
C GLU A 4 3.96 15.93 -9.25
N LEU A 5 3.48 15.91 -10.50
CA LEU A 5 2.24 15.19 -10.86
C LEU A 5 2.39 13.67 -10.72
N VAL A 6 3.55 13.14 -11.03
CA VAL A 6 3.86 11.71 -10.83
C VAL A 6 3.91 11.38 -9.34
N CYS A 7 4.52 12.22 -8.51
CA CYS A 7 4.54 12.05 -7.05
C CYS A 7 3.13 12.12 -6.44
N VAL A 8 2.30 13.07 -6.86
CA VAL A 8 0.92 13.19 -6.38
C VAL A 8 0.09 11.98 -6.81
N PHE A 9 0.22 11.52 -8.03
CA PHE A 9 -0.45 10.33 -8.52
C PHE A 9 -0.01 9.07 -7.75
N TRP A 10 1.28 8.96 -7.47
CA TRP A 10 1.84 7.89 -6.66
C TRP A 10 1.32 7.90 -5.22
N VAL A 11 1.29 9.05 -4.59
CA VAL A 11 0.79 9.21 -3.21
C VAL A 11 -0.70 8.88 -3.13
N VAL A 12 -1.50 9.33 -4.08
CA VAL A 12 -2.93 9.01 -4.13
C VAL A 12 -3.18 7.53 -4.39
N THR A 13 -2.40 6.90 -5.26
CA THR A 13 -2.50 5.46 -5.53
C THR A 13 -2.04 4.64 -4.31
N LEU A 14 -0.97 5.06 -3.63
CA LEU A 14 -0.47 4.45 -2.40
C LEU A 14 -1.47 4.56 -1.24
N SER A 15 -2.13 5.69 -1.06
CA SER A 15 -3.09 5.86 0.02
C SER A 15 -4.35 4.99 -0.15
N HIS A 16 -4.70 4.64 -1.37
CA HIS A 16 -5.79 3.68 -1.64
C HIS A 16 -5.37 2.22 -1.38
N THR A 17 -4.10 1.91 -1.56
CA THR A 17 -3.56 0.56 -1.42
C THR A 17 -3.18 0.24 0.03
N ILE A 18 -2.74 1.24 0.80
CA ILE A 18 -2.28 1.09 2.19
C ILE A 18 -3.37 0.54 3.11
N ILE A 19 -4.65 0.87 2.89
CA ILE A 19 -5.77 0.47 3.75
C ILE A 19 -6.08 -1.03 3.65
N ARG A 20 -5.62 -1.72 2.58
CA ARG A 20 -5.83 -3.16 2.37
C ARG A 20 -4.60 -3.89 1.89
N MET A 21 -3.44 -3.40 2.20
CA MET A 21 -2.21 -4.05 1.78
C MET A 21 -2.04 -5.38 2.50
N ARG A 22 -2.10 -6.46 1.75
CA ARG A 22 -1.76 -7.79 2.25
C ARG A 22 -0.24 -7.93 2.26
N GLY A 23 0.30 -8.81 3.10
CA GLY A 23 1.73 -9.10 3.12
C GLY A 23 2.28 -9.49 1.74
N ALA A 24 1.50 -10.20 0.94
CA ALA A 24 1.82 -10.55 -0.43
C ALA A 24 2.07 -9.30 -1.31
N ASP A 25 1.18 -8.32 -1.22
CA ASP A 25 1.28 -7.08 -2.01
C ASP A 25 2.49 -6.26 -1.59
N LEU A 26 2.79 -6.24 -0.30
CA LEU A 26 3.91 -5.50 0.25
C LEU A 26 5.26 -6.08 -0.21
N ILE A 27 5.41 -7.40 -0.19
CA ILE A 27 6.60 -8.09 -0.67
C ILE A 27 6.81 -7.82 -2.17
N ARG A 28 5.76 -7.96 -2.94
CA ARG A 28 5.81 -7.71 -4.38
C ARG A 28 6.16 -6.26 -4.69
N GLU A 29 5.57 -5.32 -3.98
CA GLU A 29 5.84 -3.89 -4.14
C GLU A 29 7.30 -3.56 -3.82
N ALA A 30 7.82 -4.05 -2.70
CA ALA A 30 9.20 -3.85 -2.31
C ALA A 30 10.17 -4.44 -3.35
N ARG A 31 9.88 -5.64 -3.84
CA ARG A 31 10.69 -6.29 -4.86
C ARG A 31 10.73 -5.48 -6.17
N LEU A 32 9.57 -5.05 -6.64
CA LEU A 32 9.45 -4.28 -7.88
C LEU A 32 10.13 -2.91 -7.78
N ARG A 33 9.99 -2.23 -6.64
CA ARG A 33 10.69 -0.96 -6.39
C ARG A 33 12.21 -1.12 -6.37
N ALA A 34 12.69 -2.23 -5.84
CA ALA A 34 14.12 -2.54 -5.83
C ALA A 34 14.63 -2.99 -7.20
N GLY A 35 13.75 -3.23 -8.18
CA GLY A 35 14.11 -3.71 -9.50
C GLY A 35 14.61 -5.16 -9.50
N LEU A 36 14.18 -5.97 -8.52
CA LEU A 36 14.64 -7.34 -8.36
C LEU A 36 13.66 -8.33 -9.00
N THR A 37 14.23 -9.40 -9.56
CA THR A 37 13.45 -10.59 -9.91
C THR A 37 13.17 -11.43 -8.67
N GLN A 38 12.23 -12.37 -8.76
CA GLN A 38 11.98 -13.31 -7.65
C GLN A 38 13.21 -14.14 -7.31
N ASP A 39 14.02 -14.52 -8.32
CA ASP A 39 15.27 -15.25 -8.11
C ASP A 39 16.32 -14.43 -7.36
N GLU A 40 16.47 -13.16 -7.73
CA GLU A 40 17.41 -12.25 -7.08
C GLU A 40 17.01 -11.99 -5.63
N LEU A 41 15.72 -11.80 -5.37
CA LEU A 41 15.21 -11.64 -4.01
C LEU A 41 15.41 -12.91 -3.19
N ALA A 42 15.17 -14.08 -3.79
CA ALA A 42 15.41 -15.37 -3.15
C ALA A 42 16.88 -15.50 -2.68
N ARG A 43 17.81 -15.13 -3.54
CA ARG A 43 19.25 -15.17 -3.22
C ARG A 43 19.60 -14.19 -2.11
N ARG A 44 19.07 -12.97 -2.15
CA ARG A 44 19.36 -11.94 -1.15
C ARG A 44 18.77 -12.24 0.22
N SER A 45 17.56 -12.76 0.24
CA SER A 45 16.82 -13.05 1.49
C SER A 45 17.12 -14.43 2.09
N GLY A 46 17.77 -15.31 1.33
CA GLY A 46 17.95 -16.68 1.74
C GLY A 46 16.66 -17.50 1.76
N THR A 47 15.62 -17.00 1.10
CA THR A 47 14.31 -17.66 1.01
C THR A 47 14.18 -18.37 -0.33
N PRO A 48 13.64 -19.60 -0.40
CA PRO A 48 13.42 -20.27 -1.67
C PRO A 48 12.51 -19.46 -2.60
N ARG A 49 12.87 -19.41 -3.88
CA ARG A 49 12.05 -18.69 -4.88
C ARG A 49 10.60 -19.19 -4.91
N SER A 50 10.39 -20.48 -4.78
CA SER A 50 9.05 -21.07 -4.74
C SER A 50 8.20 -20.50 -3.61
N MET A 51 8.82 -20.22 -2.48
CA MET A 51 8.13 -19.61 -1.33
C MET A 51 7.77 -18.16 -1.61
N ILE A 52 8.68 -17.39 -2.19
CA ILE A 52 8.41 -16.00 -2.59
C ILE A 52 7.25 -15.95 -3.58
N GLY A 53 7.24 -16.81 -4.58
CA GLY A 53 6.14 -16.91 -5.54
C GLY A 53 4.80 -17.22 -4.89
N ARG A 54 4.78 -18.13 -3.93
CA ARG A 54 3.57 -18.48 -3.16
C ARG A 54 3.06 -17.31 -2.32
N TRP A 55 3.97 -16.58 -1.68
CA TRP A 55 3.61 -15.40 -0.91
C TRP A 55 3.02 -14.30 -1.79
N GLU A 56 3.66 -14.01 -2.92
CA GLU A 56 3.18 -12.99 -3.86
C GLU A 56 1.84 -13.34 -4.50
N GLN A 57 1.58 -14.61 -4.73
CA GLN A 57 0.30 -15.09 -5.26
C GLN A 57 -0.81 -15.13 -4.21
N GLY A 58 -0.47 -14.97 -2.94
CA GLY A 58 -1.42 -15.07 -1.84
C GLY A 58 -1.84 -16.50 -1.50
N ALA A 59 -1.14 -17.50 -2.03
CA ALA A 59 -1.41 -18.91 -1.73
C ALA A 59 -1.05 -19.27 -0.28
N VAL A 60 0.03 -18.64 0.24
CA VAL A 60 0.49 -18.77 1.62
C VAL A 60 0.78 -17.37 2.14
N GLN A 61 0.41 -17.09 3.39
CA GLN A 61 0.77 -15.83 4.01
C GLN A 61 2.15 -15.93 4.65
N PRO A 62 3.04 -14.96 4.41
CA PRO A 62 4.34 -14.93 5.08
C PRO A 62 4.16 -14.64 6.56
N GLY A 63 4.96 -15.29 7.40
CA GLY A 63 5.09 -14.89 8.80
C GLY A 63 5.67 -13.48 8.88
N PHE A 64 5.38 -12.80 9.99
CA PHE A 64 5.81 -11.42 10.21
C PHE A 64 7.33 -11.25 10.08
N ASP A 65 8.09 -12.12 10.74
CA ASP A 65 9.55 -12.06 10.70
C ASP A 65 10.11 -12.32 9.30
N ASN A 66 9.52 -13.26 8.57
CA ASN A 66 9.89 -13.55 7.20
C ASN A 66 9.60 -12.37 6.27
N MET A 67 8.46 -11.71 6.49
CA MET A 67 8.08 -10.53 5.72
C MET A 67 9.07 -9.38 5.96
N LEU A 68 9.45 -9.12 7.20
CA LEU A 68 10.46 -8.11 7.52
C LEU A 68 11.81 -8.44 6.88
N ALA A 69 12.27 -9.67 6.99
CA ALA A 69 13.55 -10.10 6.42
C ALA A 69 13.59 -9.91 4.90
N VAL A 70 12.51 -10.24 4.21
CA VAL A 70 12.41 -10.08 2.76
C VAL A 70 12.38 -8.60 2.36
N ILE A 71 11.65 -7.76 3.08
CA ILE A 71 11.59 -6.32 2.83
C ILE A 71 12.95 -5.67 3.06
N GLU A 72 13.65 -6.05 4.12
CA GLU A 72 15.02 -5.58 4.39
C GLU A 72 16.00 -6.02 3.29
N ALA A 73 15.85 -7.23 2.78
CA ALA A 73 16.64 -7.73 1.65
C ALA A 73 16.40 -6.92 0.37
N CYS A 74 15.23 -6.30 0.22
CA CYS A 74 14.93 -5.37 -0.87
C CYS A 74 15.56 -3.98 -0.65
N GLY A 75 16.10 -3.70 0.53
CA GLY A 75 16.69 -2.42 0.89
C GLY A 75 15.69 -1.42 1.49
N PHE A 76 14.55 -1.90 1.97
CA PHE A 76 13.53 -1.07 2.60
C PHE A 76 13.36 -1.43 4.07
N ASP A 77 13.01 -0.43 4.86
CA ASP A 77 12.58 -0.61 6.23
C ASP A 77 11.05 -0.53 6.32
N LEU A 78 10.48 -1.30 7.20
CA LEU A 78 9.05 -1.27 7.48
C LEU A 78 8.83 -0.74 8.90
N PRO A 79 8.73 0.58 9.10
CA PRO A 79 8.44 1.12 10.41
C PRO A 79 6.99 0.82 10.78
N LEU A 80 6.82 0.05 11.85
CA LEU A 80 5.50 -0.32 12.34
C LEU A 80 5.22 0.44 13.63
N GLN A 81 4.08 1.10 13.67
CA GLN A 81 3.60 1.80 14.84
C GLN A 81 2.20 1.34 15.18
N LEU A 82 1.97 1.09 16.47
CA LEU A 82 0.63 0.86 16.97
C LEU A 82 -0.06 2.21 17.11
N VAL A 83 -1.09 2.42 16.30
CA VAL A 83 -1.92 3.63 16.37
C VAL A 83 -3.30 3.25 16.91
N PRO A 84 -3.93 4.12 17.73
CA PRO A 84 -5.28 3.87 18.17
C PRO A 84 -6.23 3.67 17.00
N ARG A 85 -7.10 2.69 17.11
CA ARG A 85 -8.07 2.41 16.07
C ARG A 85 -9.15 3.48 16.04
N ASP A 86 -9.22 4.21 14.96
CA ASP A 86 -10.29 5.18 14.73
C ASP A 86 -11.44 4.48 13.98
N THR A 87 -12.41 3.98 14.73
CA THR A 87 -13.58 3.30 14.19
C THR A 87 -14.45 4.23 13.35
N ALA A 88 -14.56 5.51 13.75
CA ALA A 88 -15.35 6.50 13.01
C ALA A 88 -14.73 6.79 11.64
N LEU A 89 -13.40 6.89 11.57
CA LEU A 89 -12.68 7.06 10.31
C LEU A 89 -12.86 5.85 9.40
N ASN A 90 -12.72 4.64 9.96
CA ASN A 90 -12.88 3.40 9.20
C ASN A 90 -14.30 3.28 8.61
N GLU A 91 -15.33 3.59 9.38
CA GLU A 91 -16.71 3.61 8.89
C GLU A 91 -16.92 4.62 7.76
N ARG A 92 -16.30 5.81 7.85
CA ARG A 92 -16.35 6.82 6.78
C ARG A 92 -15.66 6.32 5.52
N LEU A 93 -14.51 5.68 5.66
CA LEU A 93 -13.77 5.11 4.55
C LEU A 93 -14.55 3.99 3.87
N ASP A 94 -15.16 3.10 4.64
CA ASP A 94 -15.97 2.01 4.11
C ASP A 94 -17.21 2.54 3.39
N LYS A 95 -17.90 3.50 3.96
CA LYS A 95 -19.03 4.18 3.29
C LYS A 95 -18.59 4.85 1.99
N ASN A 96 -17.43 5.48 2.00
CA ASN A 96 -16.90 6.15 0.81
C ASN A 96 -16.49 5.16 -0.29
N ARG A 97 -16.06 3.95 0.08
CA ARG A 97 -15.72 2.89 -0.87
C ARG A 97 -16.94 2.32 -1.61
N LEU A 98 -18.09 2.31 -0.96
CA LEU A 98 -19.34 1.84 -1.57
C LEU A 98 -19.90 2.84 -2.59
N LEU A 99 -19.37 4.06 -2.63
CA LEU A 99 -19.77 5.08 -3.59
C LEU A 99 -19.12 4.86 -4.95
N SER A 100 -19.83 5.17 -6.01
CA SER A 100 -19.24 5.22 -7.35
C SER A 100 -18.15 6.29 -7.44
N PRO A 101 -17.22 6.19 -8.40
CA PRO A 101 -16.18 7.20 -8.59
C PRO A 101 -16.75 8.62 -8.77
N GLU A 102 -17.85 8.75 -9.49
CA GLU A 102 -18.52 10.04 -9.73
C GLU A 102 -19.06 10.63 -8.42
N ARG A 103 -19.71 9.82 -7.60
CA ARG A 103 -20.21 10.26 -6.30
C ARG A 103 -19.11 10.62 -5.32
N ARG A 104 -17.97 9.92 -5.39
CA ARG A 104 -16.79 10.28 -4.60
C ARG A 104 -16.24 11.64 -5.00
N ALA A 105 -16.13 11.89 -6.31
CA ALA A 105 -15.68 13.16 -6.85
C ALA A 105 -16.63 14.32 -6.45
N GLN A 106 -17.94 14.12 -6.57
CA GLN A 106 -18.95 15.10 -6.18
C GLN A 106 -18.84 15.46 -4.68
N ARG A 107 -18.66 14.46 -3.82
CA ARG A 107 -18.46 14.68 -2.38
C ARG A 107 -17.22 15.49 -2.08
N TYR A 108 -16.14 15.19 -2.78
CA TYR A 108 -14.88 15.92 -2.63
C TYR A 108 -15.03 17.38 -3.03
N LEU A 109 -15.63 17.64 -4.19
CA LEU A 109 -15.89 19.00 -4.66
C LEU A 109 -16.79 19.78 -3.70
N ALA A 110 -17.86 19.17 -3.22
CA ALA A 110 -18.75 19.79 -2.24
C ALA A 110 -18.04 20.11 -0.92
N LYS A 111 -17.04 19.32 -0.53
CA LYS A 111 -16.21 19.58 0.63
C LYS A 111 -15.32 20.81 0.41
N LEU A 112 -14.68 20.88 -0.76
CA LEU A 112 -13.84 22.03 -1.12
C LEU A 112 -14.63 23.33 -1.14
N ASP A 113 -15.86 23.31 -1.68
CA ASP A 113 -16.74 24.48 -1.72
C ASP A 113 -17.10 24.96 -0.31
N ARG A 114 -17.37 24.04 0.60
CA ARG A 114 -17.65 24.36 2.01
C ARG A 114 -16.43 24.94 2.73
N GLU A 115 -15.25 24.41 2.45
CA GLU A 115 -14.00 24.94 3.02
C GLU A 115 -13.67 26.32 2.47
N ALA A 116 -13.88 26.55 1.18
CA ALA A 116 -13.71 27.85 0.54
C ALA A 116 -14.69 28.90 1.09
N ALA A 117 -15.94 28.49 1.38
CA ALA A 117 -16.93 29.38 1.97
C ALA A 117 -16.64 29.80 3.41
N ARG A 118 -15.81 29.03 4.12
CA ARG A 118 -15.38 29.33 5.50
C ARG A 118 -14.15 30.24 5.57
N GLY A 119 -13.42 30.37 4.48
CA GLY A 119 -12.28 31.31 4.38
C GLY A 119 -12.76 32.75 4.10
#